data_cdc86955fc45f50c734efa59ac826e70
#
_entry.id   cdc86955fc45f50c734efa59ac826e70
#
_cell.length_a   1.000
_cell.length_b   1.000
_cell.length_c   1.000
_cell.angle_alpha   90.00
_cell.angle_beta   90.00
_cell.angle_gamma   90.00
#
_symmetry.space_group_name_H-M   'P 1'
#
loop_
_entity.id
_entity.type
_entity.pdbx_description
1 polymer ?
#
loop_
_entity_poly.entity_id
_entity_poly.type
_entity_poly.pdbx_seq_one_letter_code
_entity_poly.pdbx_strand_id
1 'polypeptide(L)'
;QSTVANKIRLLKFTRPERKAMLEYGFTERHARALLCVNDVTLRTQLIEEIYRRRLNVESTEKLIEMRMKENKEMVRIKKCRGAFKDVRLFVNTINHAVEVMKAAGIEAEMHKSKQKEYTEYVVRIPNKSA
;
A
#
# COMPACT_ATOMS: atom_id res chain seq x y z
N GLN A 1 -10.68 -30.35 17.97
CA GLN A 1 -9.57 -29.36 18.05
C GLN A 1 -9.78 -28.12 17.15
N SER A 2 -10.33 -28.25 15.94
CA SER A 2 -10.54 -27.12 15.02
C SER A 2 -11.58 -26.11 15.52
N THR A 3 -12.64 -26.55 16.17
CA THR A 3 -13.73 -25.69 16.67
C THR A 3 -13.26 -24.78 17.80
N VAL A 4 -12.48 -25.31 18.76
CA VAL A 4 -11.93 -24.52 19.86
C VAL A 4 -10.93 -23.48 19.34
N ALA A 5 -10.02 -23.89 18.45
CA ALA A 5 -9.06 -22.97 17.84
C ALA A 5 -9.74 -21.83 17.07
N ASN A 6 -10.84 -22.11 16.37
CA ASN A 6 -11.62 -21.08 15.67
C ASN A 6 -12.27 -20.09 16.64
N LYS A 7 -12.84 -20.56 17.73
CA LYS A 7 -13.42 -19.70 18.77
C LYS A 7 -12.36 -18.82 19.45
N ILE A 8 -11.18 -19.37 19.73
CA ILE A 8 -10.06 -18.58 20.30
C ILE A 8 -9.63 -17.46 19.33
N ARG A 9 -9.61 -17.72 18.02
CA ARG A 9 -9.28 -16.68 17.04
C ARG A 9 -10.25 -15.50 17.06
N LEU A 10 -11.52 -15.70 17.43
CA LEU A 10 -12.50 -14.62 17.54
C LEU A 10 -12.18 -13.66 18.71
N LEU A 11 -11.36 -14.07 19.68
CA LEU A 11 -10.88 -13.20 20.74
C LEU A 11 -9.91 -12.11 20.26
N LYS A 12 -9.40 -12.21 19.02
CA LYS A 12 -8.61 -11.15 18.39
C LYS A 12 -9.41 -9.87 18.07
N PHE A 13 -10.73 -9.97 18.02
CA PHE A 13 -11.57 -8.81 17.86
C PHE A 13 -11.61 -7.99 19.15
N THR A 14 -11.64 -6.67 19.00
CA THR A 14 -11.83 -5.76 20.13
C THR A 14 -13.24 -5.91 20.73
N ARG A 15 -13.42 -5.45 21.95
CA ARG A 15 -14.75 -5.50 22.59
C ARG A 15 -15.84 -4.81 21.77
N PRO A 16 -15.64 -3.58 21.23
CA PRO A 16 -16.65 -2.92 20.40
C PRO A 16 -16.96 -3.69 19.12
N GLU A 17 -15.94 -4.26 18.44
CA GLU A 17 -16.18 -5.06 17.23
C GLU A 17 -17.04 -6.29 17.53
N ARG A 18 -16.74 -7.00 18.61
CA ARG A 18 -17.54 -8.17 19.03
C ARG A 18 -18.97 -7.80 19.34
N LYS A 19 -19.19 -6.66 20.03
CA LYS A 19 -20.52 -6.15 20.35
C LYS A 19 -21.29 -5.85 19.07
N ALA A 20 -20.70 -5.10 18.15
CA ALA A 20 -21.31 -4.77 16.87
C ALA A 20 -21.67 -6.03 16.04
N MET A 21 -20.77 -7.01 15.95
CA MET A 21 -21.06 -8.25 15.22
C MET A 21 -22.21 -9.05 15.83
N LEU A 22 -22.36 -9.05 17.16
CA LEU A 22 -23.49 -9.69 17.85
C LEU A 22 -24.79 -8.94 17.58
N GLU A 23 -24.80 -7.61 17.70
CA GLU A 23 -25.95 -6.76 17.42
C GLU A 23 -26.41 -6.87 15.96
N TYR A 24 -25.48 -7.01 15.03
CA TYR A 24 -25.76 -7.13 13.60
C TYR A 24 -26.07 -8.56 13.16
N GLY A 25 -26.05 -9.53 14.07
CA GLY A 25 -26.38 -10.92 13.77
C GLY A 25 -25.38 -11.64 12.86
N PHE A 26 -24.10 -11.29 12.95
CA PHE A 26 -23.07 -11.92 12.15
C PHE A 26 -22.84 -13.37 12.57
N THR A 27 -22.71 -14.25 11.58
CA THR A 27 -22.34 -15.65 11.81
C THR A 27 -20.86 -15.80 12.06
N GLU A 28 -20.44 -16.92 12.64
CA GLU A 28 -19.02 -17.26 12.82
C GLU A 28 -18.23 -17.22 11.49
N ARG A 29 -18.88 -17.51 10.37
CA ARG A 29 -18.25 -17.44 9.03
C ARG A 29 -17.92 -16.00 8.64
N HIS A 30 -18.80 -15.03 8.89
CA HIS A 30 -18.53 -13.60 8.68
C HIS A 30 -17.35 -13.15 9.54
N ALA A 31 -17.34 -13.54 10.82
CA ALA A 31 -16.27 -13.18 11.73
C ALA A 31 -14.92 -13.77 11.27
N ARG A 32 -14.91 -15.04 10.80
CA ARG A 32 -13.67 -15.64 10.28
C ARG A 32 -13.11 -14.90 9.06
N ALA A 33 -13.97 -14.49 8.13
CA ALA A 33 -13.55 -13.70 6.97
C ALA A 33 -12.89 -12.38 7.41
N LEU A 34 -13.48 -11.69 8.40
CA LEU A 34 -12.96 -10.43 8.93
C LEU A 34 -11.60 -10.58 9.67
N LEU A 35 -11.25 -11.78 10.17
CA LEU A 35 -9.95 -12.01 10.81
C LEU A 35 -8.75 -11.86 9.87
N CYS A 36 -8.95 -11.91 8.56
CA CYS A 36 -7.89 -11.66 7.57
C CYS A 36 -7.45 -10.17 7.55
N VAL A 37 -8.28 -9.28 8.11
CA VAL A 37 -8.00 -7.84 8.15
C VAL A 37 -7.31 -7.50 9.47
N ASN A 38 -6.04 -7.13 9.42
CA ASN A 38 -5.26 -6.78 10.61
C ASN A 38 -5.52 -5.35 11.11
N ASP A 39 -5.90 -4.45 10.20
CA ASP A 39 -6.20 -3.05 10.53
C ASP A 39 -7.58 -2.95 11.19
N VAL A 40 -7.59 -2.50 12.47
CA VAL A 40 -8.81 -2.36 13.27
C VAL A 40 -9.76 -1.34 12.66
N THR A 41 -9.24 -0.23 12.14
CA THR A 41 -10.05 0.83 11.53
C THR A 41 -10.77 0.32 10.29
N LEU A 42 -10.02 -0.32 9.39
CA LEU A 42 -10.59 -0.92 8.18
C LEU A 42 -11.61 -2.02 8.53
N ARG A 43 -11.31 -2.83 9.54
CA ARG A 43 -12.18 -3.91 9.97
C ARG A 43 -13.50 -3.39 10.54
N THR A 44 -13.48 -2.32 11.33
CA THR A 44 -14.68 -1.65 11.85
C THR A 44 -15.55 -1.10 10.70
N GLN A 45 -14.92 -0.43 9.72
CA GLN A 45 -15.64 0.06 8.53
C GLN A 45 -16.28 -1.07 7.73
N LEU A 46 -15.58 -2.19 7.58
CA LEU A 46 -16.11 -3.38 6.90
C LEU A 46 -17.31 -3.99 7.65
N ILE A 47 -17.26 -4.07 8.98
CA ILE A 47 -18.39 -4.55 9.80
C ILE A 47 -19.63 -3.72 9.54
N GLU A 48 -19.52 -2.40 9.54
CA GLU A 48 -20.63 -1.49 9.26
C GLU A 48 -21.15 -1.62 7.82
N GLU A 49 -20.24 -1.73 6.85
CA GLU A 49 -20.58 -1.86 5.44
C GLU A 49 -21.31 -3.17 5.14
N ILE A 50 -20.85 -4.29 5.71
CA ILE A 50 -21.46 -5.62 5.58
C ILE A 50 -22.89 -5.59 6.16
N TYR A 51 -23.06 -4.98 7.31
CA TYR A 51 -24.38 -4.84 7.96
C TYR A 51 -25.32 -3.99 7.11
N ARG A 52 -24.87 -2.80 6.69
CA ARG A 52 -25.68 -1.86 5.89
C ARG A 52 -26.14 -2.48 4.57
N ARG A 53 -25.27 -3.24 3.91
CA ARG A 53 -25.57 -3.88 2.63
C ARG A 53 -26.22 -5.26 2.77
N ARG A 54 -26.37 -5.77 3.99
CA ARG A 54 -26.89 -7.12 4.29
C ARG A 54 -26.20 -8.22 3.46
N LEU A 55 -24.88 -8.17 3.43
CA LEU A 55 -24.10 -9.08 2.62
C LEU A 55 -24.10 -10.49 3.22
N ASN A 56 -24.19 -11.49 2.36
CA ASN A 56 -23.96 -12.88 2.73
C ASN A 56 -22.45 -13.16 2.87
N VAL A 57 -22.08 -14.33 3.35
CA VAL A 57 -20.67 -14.70 3.62
C VAL A 57 -19.80 -14.57 2.37
N GLU A 58 -20.25 -15.06 1.21
CA GLU A 58 -19.49 -15.00 -0.03
C GLU A 58 -19.26 -13.57 -0.50
N SER A 59 -20.29 -12.73 -0.47
CA SER A 59 -20.16 -11.30 -0.81
C SER A 59 -19.29 -10.55 0.18
N THR A 60 -19.29 -10.95 1.46
CA THR A 60 -18.41 -10.42 2.48
C THR A 60 -16.95 -10.75 2.17
N GLU A 61 -16.63 -11.99 1.80
CA GLU A 61 -15.28 -12.38 1.44
C GLU A 61 -14.76 -11.60 0.22
N LYS A 62 -15.59 -11.44 -0.82
CA LYS A 62 -15.28 -10.62 -2.00
C LYS A 62 -15.03 -9.16 -1.66
N LEU A 63 -15.86 -8.56 -0.80
CA LEU A 63 -15.69 -7.18 -0.34
C LEU A 63 -14.36 -7.01 0.42
N ILE A 64 -14.06 -7.92 1.34
CA ILE A 64 -12.82 -7.91 2.12
C ILE A 64 -11.61 -7.99 1.19
N GLU A 65 -11.61 -8.91 0.24
CA GLU A 65 -10.50 -9.07 -0.72
C GLU A 65 -10.27 -7.78 -1.53
N MET A 66 -11.33 -7.17 -2.04
CA MET A 66 -11.27 -5.92 -2.80
C MET A 66 -10.70 -4.78 -1.95
N ARG A 67 -11.21 -4.58 -0.73
CA ARG A 67 -10.73 -3.54 0.19
C ARG A 67 -9.29 -3.74 0.64
N MET A 68 -8.88 -5.00 0.83
CA MET A 68 -7.49 -5.31 1.16
C MET A 68 -6.53 -5.00 -0.01
N LYS A 69 -6.94 -5.25 -1.25
CA LYS A 69 -6.16 -4.87 -2.44
C LYS A 69 -6.02 -3.35 -2.54
N GLU A 70 -7.14 -2.61 -2.44
CA GLU A 70 -7.15 -1.14 -2.45
C GLU A 70 -6.26 -0.56 -1.35
N ASN A 71 -6.35 -1.09 -0.12
CA ASN A 71 -5.54 -0.61 1.00
C ASN A 71 -4.04 -0.87 0.79
N LYS A 72 -3.66 -2.05 0.27
CA LYS A 72 -2.27 -2.36 -0.09
C LYS A 72 -1.74 -1.39 -1.15
N GLU A 73 -2.54 -1.07 -2.14
CA GLU A 73 -2.15 -0.15 -3.20
C GLU A 73 -2.02 1.28 -2.69
N MET A 74 -2.96 1.74 -1.85
CA MET A 74 -2.89 3.05 -1.17
C MET A 74 -1.66 3.18 -0.26
N VAL A 75 -1.34 2.14 0.51
CA VAL A 75 -0.13 2.11 1.35
C VAL A 75 1.13 2.17 0.49
N ARG A 76 1.16 1.45 -0.64
CA ARG A 76 2.25 1.50 -1.61
C ARG A 76 2.42 2.91 -2.20
N ILE A 77 1.33 3.55 -2.61
CA ILE A 77 1.34 4.92 -3.15
C ILE A 77 1.78 5.92 -2.08
N LYS A 78 1.28 5.82 -0.84
CA LYS A 78 1.72 6.69 0.27
C LYS A 78 3.22 6.51 0.58
N LYS A 79 3.72 5.27 0.55
CA LYS A 79 5.13 4.97 0.75
C LYS A 79 6.00 5.54 -0.39
N CYS A 80 5.54 5.43 -1.63
CA CYS A 80 6.16 6.08 -2.77
C CYS A 80 6.16 7.60 -2.63
N ARG A 81 5.01 8.23 -2.29
CA ARG A 81 4.93 9.69 -2.08
C ARG A 81 5.84 10.18 -0.94
N GLY A 82 6.04 9.39 0.10
CA GLY A 82 7.00 9.70 1.18
C GLY A 82 8.45 9.66 0.71
N ALA A 83 8.80 8.72 -0.16
CA ALA A 83 10.12 8.62 -0.78
C ALA A 83 10.36 9.76 -1.80
N PHE A 84 9.31 10.26 -2.47
CA PHE A 84 9.39 11.37 -3.41
C PHE A 84 9.64 12.74 -2.77
N LYS A 85 9.58 12.88 -1.44
CA LYS A 85 9.94 14.14 -0.75
C LYS A 85 11.45 14.36 -0.68
N ASP A 86 12.26 13.32 -0.87
CA ASP A 86 13.71 13.46 -0.88
C ASP A 86 14.26 13.48 -2.31
N VAL A 87 14.36 14.69 -2.85
CA VAL A 87 14.95 14.94 -4.19
C VAL A 87 16.36 14.36 -4.31
N ARG A 88 17.06 14.14 -3.19
CA ARG A 88 18.42 13.57 -3.17
C ARG A 88 18.46 12.16 -3.73
N LEU A 89 17.42 11.33 -3.50
CA LEU A 89 17.34 9.99 -4.05
C LEU A 89 17.31 10.01 -5.59
N PHE A 90 16.55 10.93 -6.18
CA PHE A 90 16.50 11.09 -7.64
C PHE A 90 17.84 11.56 -8.20
N VAL A 91 18.43 12.55 -7.55
CA VAL A 91 19.73 13.08 -7.97
C VAL A 91 20.80 12.00 -7.89
N ASN A 92 20.82 11.19 -6.85
CA ASN A 92 21.75 10.07 -6.72
C ASN A 92 21.53 9.01 -7.81
N THR A 93 20.27 8.72 -8.15
CA THR A 93 19.94 7.77 -9.23
C THR A 93 20.42 8.28 -10.60
N ILE A 94 20.22 9.57 -10.88
CA ILE A 94 20.69 10.21 -12.13
C ILE A 94 22.21 10.21 -12.17
N ASN A 95 22.89 10.58 -11.09
CA ASN A 95 24.35 10.55 -10.99
C ASN A 95 24.89 9.13 -11.26
N HIS A 96 24.30 8.13 -10.61
CA HIS A 96 24.73 6.73 -10.81
C HIS A 96 24.51 6.27 -12.26
N ALA A 97 23.38 6.64 -12.87
CA ALA A 97 23.13 6.32 -14.27
C ALA A 97 24.18 6.94 -15.21
N VAL A 98 24.57 8.20 -14.97
CA VAL A 98 25.61 8.89 -15.74
C VAL A 98 26.98 8.22 -15.53
N GLU A 99 27.31 7.79 -14.32
CA GLU A 99 28.55 7.05 -14.05
C GLU A 99 28.60 5.70 -14.76
N VAL A 100 27.50 4.97 -14.78
CA VAL A 100 27.38 3.70 -15.52
C VAL A 100 27.55 3.92 -17.02
N MET A 101 26.97 5.00 -17.59
CA MET A 101 27.14 5.36 -18.99
C MET A 101 28.63 5.67 -19.31
N LYS A 102 29.30 6.42 -18.44
CA LYS A 102 30.75 6.71 -18.59
C LYS A 102 31.61 5.44 -18.55
N ALA A 103 31.28 4.55 -17.59
CA ALA A 103 31.97 3.26 -17.49
C ALA A 103 31.75 2.38 -18.73
N ALA A 104 30.61 2.51 -19.41
CA ALA A 104 30.31 1.85 -20.68
C ALA A 104 30.94 2.54 -21.91
N GLY A 105 31.75 3.58 -21.71
CA GLY A 105 32.43 4.31 -22.79
C GLY A 105 31.54 5.37 -23.49
N ILE A 106 30.45 5.76 -22.89
CA ILE A 106 29.58 6.85 -23.38
C ILE A 106 30.00 8.14 -22.66
N GLU A 107 30.35 9.17 -23.41
CA GLU A 107 30.75 10.48 -22.88
C GLU A 107 29.51 11.28 -22.43
N ALA A 108 28.87 10.81 -21.37
CA ALA A 108 27.72 11.51 -20.77
C ALA A 108 28.21 12.58 -19.78
N GLU A 109 27.70 13.78 -19.90
CA GLU A 109 27.99 14.89 -18.98
C GLU A 109 26.74 15.29 -18.21
N MET A 110 26.92 15.66 -16.94
CA MET A 110 25.85 16.20 -16.11
C MET A 110 26.24 17.56 -15.54
N HIS A 111 25.38 18.52 -15.81
CA HIS A 111 25.50 19.88 -15.28
C HIS A 111 24.37 20.17 -14.31
N LYS A 112 24.70 20.76 -13.15
CA LYS A 112 23.75 21.21 -12.15
C LYS A 112 23.74 22.72 -12.07
N SER A 113 22.59 23.34 -12.31
CA SER A 113 22.35 24.77 -12.12
C SER A 113 21.33 25.02 -11.01
N LYS A 114 21.66 25.84 -10.03
CA LYS A 114 20.77 26.17 -8.92
C LYS A 114 20.24 27.58 -9.10
N GLN A 115 18.93 27.69 -9.31
CA GLN A 115 18.18 28.94 -9.34
C GLN A 115 17.48 29.19 -8.00
N LYS A 116 16.89 30.37 -7.83
CA LYS A 116 16.18 30.72 -6.58
C LYS A 116 14.95 29.84 -6.33
N GLU A 117 14.23 29.47 -7.38
CA GLU A 117 12.97 28.73 -7.30
C GLU A 117 13.09 27.25 -7.65
N TYR A 118 14.12 26.85 -8.40
CA TYR A 118 14.32 25.48 -8.85
C TYR A 118 15.81 25.12 -9.00
N THR A 119 16.08 23.83 -9.03
CA THR A 119 17.40 23.28 -9.37
C THR A 119 17.26 22.48 -10.64
N GLU A 120 18.02 22.84 -11.65
CA GLU A 120 18.04 22.19 -12.95
C GLU A 120 19.21 21.19 -13.03
N TYR A 121 18.93 20.02 -13.57
CA TYR A 121 19.93 19.01 -13.88
C TYR A 121 19.85 18.71 -15.38
N VAL A 122 20.92 18.99 -16.10
CA VAL A 122 21.01 18.76 -17.55
C VAL A 122 21.96 17.60 -17.79
N VAL A 123 21.46 16.52 -18.36
CA VAL A 123 22.28 15.39 -18.81
C VAL A 123 22.45 15.48 -20.33
N ARG A 124 23.68 15.54 -20.78
CA ARG A 124 24.05 15.54 -22.19
C ARG A 124 24.64 14.21 -22.55
N ILE A 125 24.07 13.56 -23.54
CA ILE A 125 24.54 12.29 -24.06
C ILE A 125 24.86 12.52 -25.54
N PRO A 126 26.11 12.32 -25.99
CA PRO A 126 26.46 12.52 -27.40
C PRO A 126 25.78 11.48 -28.27
N ASN A 127 25.12 11.93 -29.34
CA ASN A 127 24.64 11.02 -30.36
C ASN A 127 25.87 10.52 -31.11
N LYS A 128 26.24 9.26 -30.96
CA LYS A 128 27.24 8.65 -31.89
C LYS A 128 26.59 8.69 -33.27
N SER A 129 27.05 9.62 -34.10
CA SER A 129 26.85 9.49 -35.53
C SER A 129 27.52 8.20 -35.98
N ALA A 130 26.72 7.27 -36.50
CA ALA A 130 27.21 6.04 -37.09
C ALA A 130 28.06 6.39 -38.33
#